data_dbae6369a55e8b53821f92c185647fff
#
_entry.id   dbae6369a55e8b53821f92c185647fff
#
_cell.length_a   1.000
_cell.length_b   1.000
_cell.length_c   1.000
_cell.angle_alpha   90.00
_cell.angle_beta   90.00
_cell.angle_gamma   90.00
#
_symmetry.space_group_name_H-M   'P 1'
#
loop_
_entity.id
_entity.type
_entity.pdbx_description
1 polymer ?
#
loop_
_entity_poly.entity_id
_entity_poly.type
_entity_poly.pdbx_seq_one_letter_code
_entity_poly.pdbx_strand_id
1 'polypeptide(L)'
;MRDRGPSDTARPARSGRSRKPRLTLHLQVASRAFRAPTSVQVRRWARSALKRPGEITVRIVGAAEARQLNRRYRGRGYAANVLSFPYALSRGLVQGDIVLCAPVIAREALAQRKTLEAHFAHLTVHALLHLQGHRHAGQRDAAHMEILEKKLLAKLGYPDPYDDSG
;
A
#
# COMPACT_ATOMS: atom_id res chain seq x y z
N MET A 1 -63.98 -6.63 -24.94
CA MET A 1 -63.78 -6.34 -23.55
C MET A 1 -62.92 -7.43 -22.89
N ARG A 2 -61.62 -7.24 -22.77
CA ARG A 2 -60.70 -7.88 -21.79
C ARG A 2 -59.34 -7.22 -21.98
N ASP A 3 -59.15 -6.32 -21.07
CA ASP A 3 -57.91 -5.65 -20.81
C ASP A 3 -56.91 -6.66 -20.20
N ARG A 4 -55.71 -6.79 -20.76
CA ARG A 4 -54.57 -7.47 -20.16
C ARG A 4 -53.42 -6.50 -20.19
N GLY A 5 -53.20 -5.87 -19.05
CA GLY A 5 -52.01 -5.05 -18.81
C GLY A 5 -50.72 -5.83 -18.96
N PRO A 6 -49.64 -5.18 -19.36
CA PRO A 6 -48.34 -5.81 -19.54
C PRO A 6 -47.68 -6.13 -18.18
N SER A 7 -47.29 -7.36 -18.04
CA SER A 7 -46.48 -7.84 -16.93
C SER A 7 -45.08 -7.16 -16.95
N ASP A 8 -44.86 -6.33 -16.00
CA ASP A 8 -43.57 -5.73 -15.68
C ASP A 8 -42.66 -6.82 -15.11
N THR A 9 -41.84 -7.40 -15.97
CA THR A 9 -40.73 -8.25 -15.50
C THR A 9 -39.55 -7.37 -15.09
N ALA A 10 -39.51 -7.04 -13.82
CA ALA A 10 -38.39 -6.40 -13.22
C ALA A 10 -37.12 -7.23 -13.49
N ARG A 11 -36.21 -6.70 -14.28
CA ARG A 11 -34.86 -7.21 -14.46
C ARG A 11 -34.15 -7.18 -13.10
N PRO A 12 -33.53 -8.28 -12.64
CA PRO A 12 -32.71 -8.23 -11.44
C PRO A 12 -31.54 -7.27 -11.67
N ALA A 13 -31.41 -6.31 -10.78
CA ALA A 13 -30.27 -5.40 -10.76
C ALA A 13 -28.98 -6.23 -10.74
N ARG A 14 -28.16 -6.11 -11.78
CA ARG A 14 -26.82 -6.69 -11.79
C ARG A 14 -26.07 -6.07 -10.63
N SER A 15 -25.72 -6.86 -9.62
CA SER A 15 -24.81 -6.47 -8.56
C SER A 15 -23.51 -6.01 -9.21
N GLY A 16 -23.29 -4.70 -9.24
CA GLY A 16 -22.09 -4.09 -9.78
C GLY A 16 -20.91 -4.56 -8.94
N ARG A 17 -20.16 -5.54 -9.42
CA ARG A 17 -18.84 -5.82 -8.89
C ARG A 17 -18.04 -4.53 -9.08
N SER A 18 -17.78 -3.85 -7.97
CA SER A 18 -16.91 -2.68 -7.94
C SER A 18 -15.59 -3.05 -8.62
N ARG A 19 -15.36 -2.51 -9.81
CA ARG A 19 -14.11 -2.72 -10.53
C ARG A 19 -12.98 -2.11 -9.71
N LYS A 20 -11.98 -2.93 -9.37
CA LYS A 20 -10.77 -2.43 -8.72
C LYS A 20 -10.13 -1.34 -9.58
N PRO A 21 -9.59 -0.26 -8.97
CA PRO A 21 -8.92 0.80 -9.70
C PRO A 21 -7.78 0.27 -10.58
N ARG A 22 -7.54 0.92 -11.72
CA ARG A 22 -6.39 0.61 -12.57
C ARG A 22 -5.11 0.96 -11.84
N LEU A 23 -4.13 0.08 -11.95
CA LEU A 23 -2.79 0.28 -11.40
C LEU A 23 -1.74 0.04 -12.48
N THR A 24 -0.92 1.05 -12.72
CA THR A 24 0.36 0.92 -13.40
C THR A 24 1.44 0.89 -12.33
N LEU A 25 2.13 -0.24 -12.24
CA LEU A 25 3.18 -0.47 -11.25
C LEU A 25 4.51 -0.69 -11.94
N HIS A 26 5.52 0.08 -11.54
CA HIS A 26 6.91 -0.14 -11.87
C HIS A 26 7.67 -0.60 -10.63
N LEU A 27 8.20 -1.82 -10.66
CA LEU A 27 9.01 -2.36 -9.59
C LEU A 27 10.48 -2.35 -9.98
N GLN A 28 11.32 -1.69 -9.19
CA GLN A 28 12.77 -1.63 -9.35
C GLN A 28 13.43 -2.29 -8.15
N VAL A 29 14.24 -3.31 -8.38
CA VAL A 29 15.00 -3.98 -7.33
C VAL A 29 16.48 -3.62 -7.50
N ALA A 30 16.93 -2.65 -6.70
CA ALA A 30 18.30 -2.13 -6.73
C ALA A 30 19.26 -2.94 -5.84
N SER A 31 18.73 -3.66 -4.86
CA SER A 31 19.53 -4.52 -3.97
C SER A 31 18.99 -5.94 -4.00
N ARG A 32 19.89 -6.89 -4.32
CA ARG A 32 19.60 -8.32 -4.34
C ARG A 32 20.12 -9.06 -3.10
N ALA A 33 20.67 -8.32 -2.13
CA ALA A 33 21.20 -8.90 -0.90
C ALA A 33 20.13 -9.52 0.01
N PHE A 34 18.86 -9.13 -0.19
CA PHE A 34 17.71 -9.62 0.56
C PHE A 34 16.62 -10.10 -0.39
N ARG A 35 15.80 -11.01 0.10
CA ARG A 35 14.68 -11.54 -0.65
C ARG A 35 13.61 -10.47 -0.86
N ALA A 36 13.62 -9.85 -2.02
CA ALA A 36 12.63 -8.85 -2.39
C ALA A 36 11.27 -9.50 -2.72
N PRO A 37 10.15 -8.79 -2.48
CA PRO A 37 8.86 -9.24 -2.95
C PRO A 37 8.78 -9.24 -4.48
N THR A 38 7.92 -10.09 -5.02
CA THR A 38 7.66 -10.15 -6.46
C THR A 38 6.74 -9.00 -6.90
N SER A 39 6.75 -8.70 -8.19
CA SER A 39 5.82 -7.69 -8.74
C SER A 39 4.35 -8.10 -8.56
N VAL A 40 4.05 -9.39 -8.58
CA VAL A 40 2.70 -9.91 -8.31
C VAL A 40 2.26 -9.60 -6.88
N GLN A 41 3.13 -9.81 -5.90
CA GLN A 41 2.87 -9.49 -4.51
C GLN A 41 2.66 -7.98 -4.31
N VAL A 42 3.59 -7.17 -4.78
CA VAL A 42 3.51 -5.71 -4.64
C VAL A 42 2.27 -5.15 -5.32
N ARG A 43 1.93 -5.64 -6.50
CA ARG A 43 0.72 -5.26 -7.21
C ARG A 43 -0.54 -5.57 -6.41
N ARG A 44 -0.60 -6.75 -5.82
CA ARG A 44 -1.72 -7.19 -5.00
C ARG A 44 -1.90 -6.29 -3.77
N TRP A 45 -0.81 -5.95 -3.09
CA TRP A 45 -0.84 -5.05 -1.93
C TRP A 45 -1.26 -3.63 -2.33
N ALA A 46 -0.67 -3.11 -3.39
CA ALA A 46 -0.99 -1.77 -3.88
C ALA A 46 -2.45 -1.63 -4.28
N ARG A 47 -3.00 -2.61 -5.01
CA ARG A 47 -4.41 -2.60 -5.42
C ARG A 47 -5.37 -2.60 -4.24
N SER A 48 -5.03 -3.26 -3.15
CA SER A 48 -5.87 -3.30 -1.95
C SER A 48 -6.02 -1.93 -1.29
N ALA A 49 -4.96 -1.11 -1.34
CA ALA A 49 -4.91 0.19 -0.69
C ALA A 49 -5.39 1.34 -1.58
N LEU A 50 -5.43 1.17 -2.90
CA LEU A 50 -5.85 2.21 -3.82
C LEU A 50 -7.37 2.32 -3.90
N LYS A 51 -7.88 3.55 -3.75
CA LYS A 51 -9.29 3.90 -3.99
C LYS A 51 -9.50 4.54 -5.36
N ARG A 52 -8.45 5.00 -6.00
CA ARG A 52 -8.43 5.65 -7.31
C ARG A 52 -7.37 5.01 -8.18
N PRO A 53 -7.43 5.18 -9.51
CA PRO A 53 -6.34 4.73 -10.37
C PRO A 53 -4.99 5.23 -9.91
N GLY A 54 -3.96 4.40 -10.02
CA GLY A 54 -2.62 4.71 -9.55
C GLY A 54 -1.55 4.44 -10.59
N GLU A 55 -0.52 5.26 -10.57
CA GLU A 55 0.73 5.07 -11.30
C GLU A 55 1.86 5.20 -10.28
N ILE A 56 2.39 4.05 -9.87
CA ILE A 56 3.27 3.94 -8.70
C ILE A 56 4.57 3.26 -9.11
N THR A 57 5.68 3.86 -8.74
CA THR A 57 6.99 3.22 -8.78
C THR A 57 7.37 2.76 -7.37
N VAL A 58 7.70 1.50 -7.23
CA VAL A 58 8.25 0.93 -5.99
C VAL A 58 9.69 0.54 -6.25
N ARG A 59 10.59 1.12 -5.47
CA ARG A 59 12.02 0.84 -5.54
C ARG A 59 12.49 0.17 -4.25
N ILE A 60 13.11 -0.97 -4.37
CA ILE A 60 13.70 -1.72 -3.25
C ILE A 60 15.20 -1.49 -3.25
N VAL A 61 15.69 -0.92 -2.15
CA VAL A 61 17.06 -0.42 -2.04
C VAL A 61 17.79 -1.02 -0.84
N GLY A 62 19.11 -0.88 -0.83
CA GLY A 62 19.96 -1.13 0.32
C GLY A 62 20.02 0.07 1.27
N ALA A 63 20.74 -0.11 2.40
CA ALA A 63 20.82 0.90 3.45
C ALA A 63 21.49 2.20 3.01
N ALA A 64 22.55 2.13 2.18
CA ALA A 64 23.28 3.31 1.72
C ALA A 64 22.41 4.24 0.89
N GLU A 65 21.67 3.70 -0.09
CA GLU A 65 20.75 4.49 -0.93
C GLU A 65 19.59 5.04 -0.11
N ALA A 66 18.99 4.24 0.78
CA ALA A 66 17.93 4.70 1.66
C ALA A 66 18.38 5.87 2.55
N ARG A 67 19.60 5.80 3.08
CA ARG A 67 20.19 6.88 3.89
C ARG A 67 20.40 8.16 3.06
N GLN A 68 20.92 8.03 1.85
CA GLN A 68 21.11 9.18 0.95
C GLN A 68 19.78 9.86 0.62
N LEU A 69 18.76 9.10 0.29
CA LEU A 69 17.43 9.61 -0.02
C LEU A 69 16.79 10.29 1.19
N ASN A 70 16.91 9.68 2.37
CA ASN A 70 16.38 10.26 3.60
C ASN A 70 17.09 11.57 3.98
N ARG A 71 18.40 11.64 3.80
CA ARG A 71 19.19 12.85 4.03
C ARG A 71 18.81 13.96 3.03
N ARG A 72 18.72 13.61 1.75
CA ARG A 72 18.45 14.59 0.68
C ARG A 72 17.06 15.19 0.78
N TYR A 73 16.05 14.37 1.08
CA TYR A 73 14.64 14.78 1.01
C TYR A 73 14.00 15.08 2.36
N ARG A 74 14.55 14.58 3.46
CA ARG A 74 14.03 14.79 4.82
C ARG A 74 15.06 15.37 5.80
N GLY A 75 16.31 15.55 5.39
CA GLY A 75 17.40 16.04 6.25
C GLY A 75 17.78 15.07 7.38
N ARG A 76 17.46 13.79 7.26
CA ARG A 76 17.74 12.78 8.27
C ARG A 76 18.85 11.82 7.85
N GLY A 77 19.80 11.54 8.75
CA GLY A 77 21.03 10.81 8.47
C GLY A 77 20.97 9.29 8.67
N TYR A 78 19.78 8.69 8.73
CA TYR A 78 19.62 7.24 8.88
C TYR A 78 18.86 6.64 7.70
N ALA A 79 18.97 5.32 7.51
CA ALA A 79 18.19 4.59 6.53
C ALA A 79 16.77 4.37 7.06
N ALA A 80 15.78 5.03 6.46
CA ALA A 80 14.38 4.80 6.78
C ALA A 80 13.91 3.46 6.17
N ASN A 81 12.97 2.78 6.83
CA ASN A 81 12.37 1.55 6.31
C ASN A 81 11.56 1.80 5.03
N VAL A 82 10.78 2.86 5.00
CA VAL A 82 9.98 3.28 3.86
C VAL A 82 10.01 4.80 3.70
N LEU A 83 10.10 5.25 2.45
CA LEU A 83 9.91 6.64 2.05
C LEU A 83 8.86 6.70 0.96
N SER A 84 7.96 7.68 1.04
CA SER A 84 6.96 7.93 0.02
C SER A 84 7.07 9.35 -0.50
N PHE A 85 7.07 9.49 -1.83
CA PHE A 85 7.22 10.75 -2.53
C PHE A 85 6.01 10.95 -3.44
N PRO A 86 4.98 11.68 -2.99
CA PRO A 86 3.84 11.98 -3.85
C PRO A 86 4.26 12.96 -4.96
N TYR A 87 3.75 12.72 -6.16
CA TYR A 87 3.84 13.71 -7.25
C TYR A 87 2.73 14.76 -7.07
N ALA A 88 2.83 15.86 -7.84
CA ALA A 88 1.80 16.88 -7.83
C ALA A 88 0.42 16.26 -8.08
N LEU A 89 -0.57 16.65 -7.26
CA LEU A 89 -1.92 16.11 -7.28
C LEU A 89 -2.58 16.30 -8.65
N SER A 90 -2.69 15.23 -9.39
CA SER A 90 -3.61 15.13 -10.53
C SER A 90 -4.95 14.62 -9.98
N ARG A 91 -6.03 15.32 -10.31
CA ARG A 91 -7.37 14.89 -9.90
C ARG A 91 -7.68 13.50 -10.43
N GLY A 92 -7.99 12.57 -9.54
CA GLY A 92 -8.41 11.22 -9.87
C GLY A 92 -7.28 10.21 -10.12
N LEU A 93 -6.01 10.61 -10.07
CA LEU A 93 -4.86 9.72 -10.25
C LEU A 93 -3.90 9.83 -9.07
N VAL A 94 -3.58 8.70 -8.45
CA VAL A 94 -2.57 8.61 -7.39
C VAL A 94 -1.22 8.35 -8.05
N GLN A 95 -0.29 9.28 -7.94
CA GLN A 95 1.05 9.16 -8.50
C GLN A 95 2.11 9.39 -7.43
N GLY A 96 3.13 8.57 -7.45
CA GLY A 96 4.26 8.75 -6.55
C GLY A 96 5.25 7.60 -6.59
N ASP A 97 6.33 7.79 -5.85
CA ASP A 97 7.37 6.81 -5.64
C ASP A 97 7.34 6.31 -4.19
N ILE A 98 7.56 5.02 -4.04
CA ILE A 98 7.76 4.37 -2.75
C ILE A 98 9.14 3.73 -2.77
N VAL A 99 9.94 4.02 -1.74
CA VAL A 99 11.26 3.42 -1.54
C VAL A 99 11.21 2.54 -0.30
N LEU A 100 11.52 1.26 -0.47
CA LEU A 100 11.55 0.26 0.60
C LEU A 100 13.00 -0.16 0.84
N CYS A 101 13.47 -0.03 2.06
CA CYS A 101 14.84 -0.41 2.45
C CYS A 101 14.86 -1.86 2.94
N ALA A 102 15.26 -2.78 2.08
CA ALA A 102 15.21 -4.22 2.37
C ALA A 102 15.97 -4.63 3.64
N PRO A 103 17.21 -4.18 3.92
CA PRO A 103 17.91 -4.59 5.14
C PRO A 103 17.24 -4.07 6.42
N VAL A 104 16.68 -2.87 6.41
CA VAL A 104 15.96 -2.34 7.58
C VAL A 104 14.67 -3.12 7.80
N ILE A 105 13.92 -3.40 6.73
CA ILE A 105 12.66 -4.17 6.79
C ILE A 105 12.93 -5.59 7.30
N ALA A 106 14.00 -6.24 6.84
CA ALA A 106 14.39 -7.57 7.31
C ALA A 106 14.72 -7.58 8.80
N ARG A 107 15.46 -6.59 9.27
CA ARG A 107 15.81 -6.45 10.69
C ARG A 107 14.57 -6.21 11.54
N GLU A 108 13.68 -5.34 11.12
CA GLU A 108 12.44 -5.04 11.83
C GLU A 108 11.50 -6.25 11.86
N ALA A 109 11.35 -6.97 10.76
CA ALA A 109 10.55 -8.17 10.71
C ALA A 109 11.02 -9.21 11.72
N LEU A 110 12.33 -9.43 11.78
CA LEU A 110 12.93 -10.35 12.75
C LEU A 110 12.69 -9.90 14.19
N ALA A 111 12.92 -8.62 14.49
CA ALA A 111 12.72 -8.05 15.83
C ALA A 111 11.26 -8.10 16.27
N GLN A 112 10.33 -7.92 15.35
CA GLN A 112 8.88 -7.92 15.61
C GLN A 112 8.23 -9.29 15.45
N ARG A 113 9.02 -10.34 15.20
CA ARG A 113 8.53 -11.71 14.97
C ARG A 113 7.49 -11.83 13.87
N LYS A 114 7.69 -11.07 12.80
CA LYS A 114 6.86 -11.08 11.60
C LYS A 114 7.58 -11.77 10.45
N THR A 115 6.82 -12.30 9.50
CA THR A 115 7.42 -12.74 8.24
C THR A 115 7.91 -11.53 7.45
N LEU A 116 8.95 -11.72 6.66
CA LEU A 116 9.47 -10.67 5.78
C LEU A 116 8.39 -10.17 4.81
N GLU A 117 7.62 -11.10 4.23
CA GLU A 117 6.51 -10.79 3.34
C GLU A 117 5.45 -9.91 4.01
N ALA A 118 5.01 -10.28 5.23
CA ALA A 118 4.01 -9.50 5.97
C ALA A 118 4.50 -8.08 6.28
N HIS A 119 5.78 -7.93 6.58
CA HIS A 119 6.32 -6.60 6.89
C HIS A 119 6.48 -5.75 5.63
N PHE A 120 6.91 -6.32 4.51
CA PHE A 120 6.88 -5.63 3.22
C PHE A 120 5.46 -5.21 2.81
N ALA A 121 4.49 -6.09 3.00
CA ALA A 121 3.08 -5.80 2.72
C ALA A 121 2.57 -4.62 3.57
N HIS A 122 2.85 -4.64 4.86
CA HIS A 122 2.47 -3.58 5.79
C HIS A 122 3.03 -2.22 5.35
N LEU A 123 4.33 -2.13 5.09
CA LEU A 123 4.97 -0.87 4.71
C LEU A 123 4.54 -0.39 3.33
N THR A 124 4.24 -1.29 2.41
CA THR A 124 3.70 -0.93 1.09
C THR A 124 2.29 -0.34 1.23
N VAL A 125 1.41 -1.00 1.95
CA VAL A 125 0.05 -0.48 2.23
C VAL A 125 0.13 0.87 2.95
N HIS A 126 0.96 0.99 3.97
CA HIS A 126 1.20 2.23 4.70
C HIS A 126 1.61 3.37 3.77
N ALA A 127 2.59 3.15 2.91
CA ALA A 127 3.06 4.15 1.95
C ALA A 127 1.97 4.54 0.94
N LEU A 128 1.18 3.58 0.46
CA LEU A 128 0.06 3.85 -0.44
C LEU A 128 -1.03 4.71 0.22
N LEU A 129 -1.29 4.50 1.48
CA LEU A 129 -2.22 5.35 2.24
C LEU A 129 -1.66 6.77 2.38
N HIS A 130 -0.37 6.92 2.64
CA HIS A 130 0.30 8.23 2.64
C HIS A 130 0.18 8.96 1.30
N LEU A 131 0.41 8.28 0.19
CA LEU A 131 0.28 8.85 -1.14
C LEU A 131 -1.15 9.34 -1.45
N GLN A 132 -2.15 8.78 -0.77
CA GLN A 132 -3.55 9.17 -0.90
C GLN A 132 -3.98 10.24 0.11
N GLY A 133 -3.05 10.80 0.87
CA GLY A 133 -3.30 11.90 1.78
C GLY A 133 -3.55 11.51 3.24
N HIS A 134 -3.48 10.23 3.60
CA HIS A 134 -3.51 9.82 5.01
C HIS A 134 -2.20 10.18 5.68
N ARG A 135 -2.26 10.93 6.77
CA ARG A 135 -1.09 11.41 7.50
C ARG A 135 -1.15 11.01 8.98
N HIS A 136 0.03 10.86 9.59
CA HIS A 136 0.18 10.74 11.04
C HIS A 136 0.26 12.09 11.75
N ALA A 137 -0.54 13.07 11.33
CA ALA A 137 -0.46 14.45 11.82
C ALA A 137 -1.05 14.68 13.22
N GLY A 138 -1.49 13.63 13.90
CA GLY A 138 -2.05 13.66 15.24
C GLY A 138 -2.53 12.30 15.68
N GLN A 139 -2.93 12.16 16.95
CA GLN A 139 -3.36 10.86 17.49
C GLN A 139 -4.58 10.29 16.78
N ARG A 140 -5.54 11.14 16.37
CA ARG A 140 -6.74 10.70 15.62
C ARG A 140 -6.39 10.17 14.23
N ASP A 141 -5.50 10.86 13.51
CA ASP A 141 -5.10 10.48 12.17
C ASP A 141 -4.25 9.20 12.20
N ALA A 142 -3.36 9.08 13.18
CA ALA A 142 -2.58 7.88 13.39
C ALA A 142 -3.47 6.67 13.72
N ALA A 143 -4.43 6.82 14.62
CA ALA A 143 -5.38 5.76 14.99
C ALA A 143 -6.26 5.35 13.80
N HIS A 144 -6.73 6.30 13.02
CA HIS A 144 -7.52 6.02 11.81
C HIS A 144 -6.70 5.26 10.76
N MET A 145 -5.46 5.66 10.56
CA MET A 145 -4.55 5.00 9.62
C MET A 145 -4.23 3.56 10.06
N GLU A 146 -3.98 3.32 11.34
CA GLU A 146 -3.78 1.98 11.88
C GLU A 146 -4.99 1.07 11.66
N ILE A 147 -6.20 1.59 11.86
CA ILE A 147 -7.44 0.84 11.60
C ILE A 147 -7.54 0.45 10.13
N LEU A 148 -7.23 1.36 9.20
CA LEU A 148 -7.22 1.08 7.77
C LEU A 148 -6.17 0.03 7.41
N GLU A 149 -4.97 0.14 7.93
CA GLU A 149 -3.88 -0.80 7.70
C GLU A 149 -4.26 -2.21 8.18
N LYS A 150 -4.76 -2.34 9.40
CA LYS A 150 -5.23 -3.61 9.96
C LYS A 150 -6.29 -4.27 9.08
N LYS A 151 -7.28 -3.48 8.65
CA LYS A 151 -8.39 -3.95 7.81
C LYS A 151 -7.90 -4.43 6.44
N LEU A 152 -7.03 -3.66 5.79
CA LEU A 152 -6.50 -3.98 4.47
C LEU A 152 -5.59 -5.22 4.53
N LEU A 153 -4.73 -5.30 5.53
CA LEU A 153 -3.83 -6.44 5.72
C LEU A 153 -4.59 -7.72 6.06
N ALA A 154 -5.63 -7.64 6.88
CA ALA A 154 -6.50 -8.78 7.16
C ALA A 154 -7.16 -9.33 5.90
N LYS A 155 -7.65 -8.46 5.02
CA LYS A 155 -8.21 -8.87 3.71
C LYS A 155 -7.18 -9.52 2.79
N LEU A 156 -5.91 -9.14 2.92
CA LEU A 156 -4.79 -9.72 2.19
C LEU A 156 -4.31 -11.05 2.79
N GLY A 157 -4.78 -11.41 3.99
CA GLY A 157 -4.40 -12.62 4.69
C GLY A 157 -3.21 -12.47 5.61
N TYR A 158 -2.83 -11.24 5.96
CA TYR A 158 -1.73 -10.97 6.90
C TYR A 158 -2.26 -10.67 8.30
N PRO A 159 -1.48 -11.01 9.36
CA PRO A 159 -1.86 -10.69 10.74
C PRO A 159 -1.84 -9.19 11.00
N ASP A 160 -2.44 -8.78 12.12
CA ASP A 160 -2.42 -7.41 12.60
C ASP A 160 -0.97 -6.94 12.79
N PRO A 161 -0.52 -5.89 12.09
CA PRO A 161 0.86 -5.43 12.18
C PRO A 161 1.23 -4.78 13.52
N TYR A 162 0.22 -4.45 14.32
CA TYR A 162 0.37 -3.78 15.62
C TYR A 162 0.08 -4.71 16.81
N ASP A 163 -0.13 -6.00 16.55
CA ASP A 163 -0.34 -6.99 17.61
C ASP A 163 1.01 -7.45 18.15
N ASP A 164 1.31 -7.06 19.38
CA ASP A 164 2.51 -7.45 20.11
C ASP A 164 2.33 -8.75 20.91
N SER A 165 1.18 -9.41 20.79
CA SER A 165 0.91 -10.67 21.45
C SER A 165 1.58 -11.84 20.72
N GLY A 166 2.86 -11.99 21.00
CA GLY A 166 3.69 -13.09 20.54
C GLY A 166 4.33 -13.87 21.67
#